data_16e83ee9ea1090731931420d98d08723
#
_entry.id   16e83ee9ea1090731931420d98d08723
#
_cell.length_a   1.000
_cell.length_b   1.000
_cell.length_c   1.000
_cell.angle_alpha   90.00
_cell.angle_beta   90.00
_cell.angle_gamma   90.00
#
_symmetry.space_group_name_H-M   'P 1'
#
loop_
_entity.id
_entity.type
_entity.pdbx_description
1 polymer ?
#
loop_
_entity_poly.entity_id
_entity_poly.type
_entity_poly.pdbx_seq_one_letter_code
_entity_poly.pdbx_strand_id
1 'polypeptide(L)' 'MQSDFTVLREHLAAACRERNTTYDPLCAAAVDLHFAGVRALDIYRLATIADDLDVSMDWLLGRSEEMELPKKAK' A
#
# COMPACT_ATOMS: atom_id res chain seq x y z
N MET A 1 5.75 17.66 10.79
CA MET A 1 6.03 16.64 9.79
C MET A 1 4.93 15.59 9.77
N GLN A 2 4.43 15.30 8.64
CA GLN A 2 3.38 14.32 8.49
C GLN A 2 3.87 12.92 8.77
N SER A 3 2.99 12.16 9.38
CA SER A 3 3.26 10.75 9.55
C SER A 3 2.91 10.02 8.24
N ASP A 4 3.86 9.29 7.72
CA ASP A 4 3.60 8.52 6.52
C ASP A 4 2.62 7.38 6.77
N PHE A 5 2.46 7.00 8.03
CA PHE A 5 1.54 5.94 8.40
C PHE A 5 0.11 6.30 8.07
N THR A 6 -0.26 7.58 8.28
CA THR A 6 -1.61 8.01 7.99
C THR A 6 -1.89 7.90 6.49
N VAL A 7 -0.94 8.35 5.68
CA VAL A 7 -1.10 8.30 4.23
C VAL A 7 -1.21 6.86 3.77
N LEU A 8 -0.34 6.00 4.26
CA LEU A 8 -0.37 4.59 3.85
C LEU A 8 -1.71 3.96 4.20
N ARG A 9 -2.21 4.20 5.40
CA ARG A 9 -3.47 3.61 5.83
C ARG A 9 -4.61 4.09 4.94
N GLU A 10 -4.66 5.39 4.68
CA GLU A 10 -5.73 5.95 3.86
C GLU A 10 -5.68 5.43 2.44
N HIS A 11 -4.47 5.32 1.89
CA HIS A 11 -4.32 4.85 0.52
C HIS A 11 -4.63 3.37 0.39
N LEU A 12 -4.29 2.58 1.40
CA LEU A 12 -4.66 1.17 1.38
C LEU A 12 -6.17 1.00 1.34
N ALA A 13 -6.87 1.75 2.18
CA ALA A 13 -8.33 1.68 2.20
C ALA A 13 -8.92 2.17 0.89
N ALA A 14 -8.40 3.26 0.36
CA ALA A 14 -8.89 3.80 -0.89
C ALA A 14 -8.68 2.82 -2.04
N ALA A 15 -7.52 2.19 -2.10
CA ALA A 15 -7.21 1.25 -3.16
C ALA A 15 -8.13 0.04 -3.11
N CYS A 16 -8.39 -0.47 -1.92
CA CYS A 16 -9.28 -1.62 -1.78
C CYS A 16 -10.68 -1.27 -2.27
N ARG A 17 -11.14 -0.07 -1.96
CA ARG A 17 -12.46 0.37 -2.45
C ARG A 17 -12.46 0.54 -3.95
N GLU A 18 -11.42 1.21 -4.47
CA GLU A 18 -11.35 1.52 -5.90
C GLU A 18 -11.28 0.25 -6.73
N ARG A 19 -10.51 -0.72 -6.26
CA ARG A 19 -10.33 -1.97 -7.01
C ARG A 19 -11.36 -3.01 -6.65
N ASN A 20 -12.16 -2.74 -5.63
CA ASN A 20 -13.19 -3.68 -5.15
C ASN A 20 -12.56 -5.03 -4.81
N THR A 21 -11.47 -4.97 -4.09
CA THR A 21 -10.72 -6.19 -3.73
C THR A 21 -9.92 -5.92 -2.47
N THR A 22 -9.18 -6.93 -2.06
CA THR A 22 -8.30 -6.78 -0.92
C THR A 22 -7.01 -7.52 -1.23
N TYR A 23 -6.03 -7.35 -0.35
CA TYR A 23 -4.73 -7.97 -0.55
C TYR A 23 -4.59 -9.20 0.34
N ASP A 24 -3.51 -9.93 0.10
CA ASP A 24 -3.22 -11.20 0.78
C ASP A 24 -3.43 -11.07 2.30
N PRO A 25 -4.17 -11.99 2.92
CA PRO A 25 -4.39 -11.95 4.38
C PRO A 25 -3.10 -11.96 5.19
N LEU A 26 -2.06 -12.61 4.69
CA LEU A 26 -0.77 -12.60 5.40
C LEU A 26 -0.17 -11.20 5.39
N CYS A 27 -0.36 -10.49 4.30
CA CYS A 27 0.09 -9.09 4.23
C CYS A 27 -0.78 -8.21 5.11
N ALA A 28 -2.06 -8.52 5.20
CA ALA A 28 -2.95 -7.76 6.06
C ALA A 28 -2.52 -7.87 7.52
N ALA A 29 -2.12 -9.06 7.95
CA ALA A 29 -1.63 -9.24 9.30
C ALA A 29 -0.36 -8.44 9.54
N ALA A 30 0.51 -8.40 8.53
CA ALA A 30 1.74 -7.61 8.64
C ALA A 30 1.44 -6.12 8.73
N VAL A 31 0.43 -5.66 8.00
CA VAL A 31 0.01 -4.27 8.05
C VAL A 31 -0.51 -3.92 9.44
N ASP A 32 -1.30 -4.82 10.03
CA ASP A 32 -1.82 -4.58 11.36
C ASP A 32 -0.69 -4.46 12.38
N LEU A 33 0.33 -5.31 12.28
CA LEU A 33 1.47 -5.26 13.19
C LEU A 33 2.24 -3.95 12.99
N HIS A 34 2.34 -3.50 11.76
CA HIS A 34 3.03 -2.25 11.47
C HIS A 34 2.32 -1.06 12.13
N PHE A 35 1.01 -0.99 11.99
CA PHE A 35 0.26 0.11 12.56
C PHE A 35 0.15 0.01 14.07
N ALA A 36 0.29 -1.20 14.61
CA ALA A 36 0.32 -1.37 16.06
C ALA A 36 1.69 -1.07 16.65
N GLY A 37 2.68 -0.79 15.81
CA GLY A 37 4.02 -0.46 16.29
C GLY A 37 4.83 -1.67 16.73
N VAL A 38 4.37 -2.87 16.37
CA VAL A 38 5.06 -4.09 16.78
C VAL A 38 6.21 -4.42 15.85
N ARG A 39 6.00 -4.25 14.55
CA ARG A 39 6.99 -4.61 13.55
C ARG A 39 6.79 -3.77 12.32
N ALA A 40 7.90 -3.27 11.76
CA ALA A 40 7.83 -2.47 10.55
C ALA A 40 7.43 -3.36 9.38
N LEU A 41 6.64 -2.79 8.48
CA LEU A 41 6.23 -3.46 7.25
C LEU A 41 7.42 -3.46 6.31
N ASP A 42 7.80 -4.63 5.83
CA ASP A 42 8.97 -4.71 4.96
C ASP A 42 8.59 -4.42 3.51
N ILE A 43 9.60 -4.15 2.72
CA ILE A 43 9.41 -3.72 1.34
C ILE A 43 8.78 -4.81 0.49
N TYR A 44 9.10 -6.07 0.80
CA TYR A 44 8.58 -7.17 0.00
C TYR A 44 7.07 -7.33 0.18
N ARG A 45 6.60 -7.18 1.42
CA ARG A 45 5.17 -7.26 1.66
C ARG A 45 4.45 -6.07 1.08
N LEU A 46 5.06 -4.90 1.16
CA LEU A 46 4.46 -3.72 0.58
C LEU A 46 4.36 -3.86 -0.93
N ALA A 47 5.39 -4.41 -1.56
CA ALA A 47 5.36 -4.64 -3.00
C ALA A 47 4.26 -5.64 -3.38
N THR A 48 4.10 -6.69 -2.57
CA THR A 48 3.04 -7.65 -2.81
C THR A 48 1.67 -7.01 -2.72
N ILE A 49 1.48 -6.14 -1.73
CA ILE A 49 0.21 -5.44 -1.58
C ILE A 49 -0.04 -4.55 -2.79
N ALA A 50 0.97 -3.83 -3.23
CA ALA A 50 0.83 -2.96 -4.39
C ALA A 50 0.47 -3.75 -5.63
N ASP A 51 1.08 -4.92 -5.80
CA ASP A 51 0.76 -5.78 -6.93
C ASP A 51 -0.66 -6.30 -6.85
N ASP A 52 -1.07 -6.73 -5.65
CA ASP A 52 -2.42 -7.25 -5.47
C ASP A 52 -3.47 -6.20 -5.78
N LEU A 53 -3.20 -4.96 -5.42
CA LEU A 53 -4.14 -3.87 -5.64
C LEU A 53 -3.91 -3.17 -6.97
N ASP A 54 -2.84 -3.53 -7.68
CA ASP A 54 -2.51 -2.95 -8.97
C ASP A 54 -2.36 -1.44 -8.86
N VAL A 55 -1.58 -1.01 -7.88
CA VAL A 55 -1.32 0.40 -7.66
C VAL A 55 0.17 0.63 -7.48
N SER A 56 0.56 1.88 -7.57
CA SER A 56 1.95 2.27 -7.41
C SER A 56 2.36 2.22 -5.95
N MET A 57 3.52 1.64 -5.68
CA MET A 57 4.10 1.65 -4.34
C MET A 57 4.38 3.07 -3.88
N ASP A 58 4.85 3.91 -4.79
CA ASP A 58 5.13 5.31 -4.45
C ASP A 58 3.87 6.02 -4.04
N TRP A 59 2.75 5.71 -4.70
CA TRP A 59 1.49 6.29 -4.30
C TRP A 59 1.07 5.83 -2.91
N LEU A 60 1.25 4.55 -2.64
CA LEU A 60 0.91 4.03 -1.31
C LEU A 60 1.69 4.73 -0.22
N LEU A 61 2.93 5.06 -0.49
CA LEU A 61 3.79 5.72 0.48
C LEU A 61 3.62 7.22 0.52
N GLY A 62 2.77 7.77 -0.35
CA GLY A 62 2.56 9.20 -0.38
C GLY A 62 3.62 9.97 -1.13
N ARG A 63 4.45 9.29 -1.91
CA ARG A 63 5.53 9.92 -2.66
C ARG A 63 5.11 10.31 -4.06
N SER A 64 3.95 9.85 -4.48
CA SER A 64 3.40 10.17 -5.78
C SER A 64 1.91 10.38 -5.63
N GLU A 65 1.36 11.25 -6.45
CA GLU A 65 -0.08 11.49 -6.45
C GLU A 65 -0.82 10.58 -7.40
N GLU A 66 -0.10 9.75 -8.13
CA GLU A 66 -0.71 8.89 -9.13
C GLU A 66 -0.84 7.47 -8.62
N MET A 67 -2.09 7.04 -8.45
CA MET A 67 -2.38 5.70 -8.00
C MET A 67 -1.95 4.65 -9.00
N GLU A 68 -2.14 4.95 -10.28
CA GLU A 68 -1.86 3.98 -11.33
C GLU A 68 -0.39 3.78 -11.52
N LEU A 69 -0.02 2.55 -11.83
CA LEU A 69 1.35 2.28 -12.23
C LEU A 69 1.64 2.97 -13.55
N PRO A 70 2.86 3.48 -13.72
CA PRO A 70 3.21 4.11 -14.99
C PRO A 70 3.08 3.10 -16.12
N LYS A 71 2.53 3.54 -17.23
CA LYS A 71 2.46 2.69 -18.39
C LYS A 71 3.82 2.62 -19.04
N LYS A 72 4.28 1.41 -19.23
CA LYS A 72 5.57 1.24 -19.87
C LYS A 72 5.40 1.34 -21.36
N ALA A 73 6.27 2.09 -21.97
CA ALA A 73 6.34 2.10 -23.42
C ALA A 73 6.97 0.79 -23.86
N LYS A 74 6.31 0.10 -24.70
CA LYS A 74 6.80 -1.21 -25.10
C LYS A 74 7.41 -1.13 -26.48
#